data_24286649e379fa87a09fd9ef14ab545b
#
_entry.id   24286649e379fa87a09fd9ef14ab545b
#
_cell.length_a   1.000
_cell.length_b   1.000
_cell.length_c   1.000
_cell.angle_alpha   90.00
_cell.angle_beta   90.00
_cell.angle_gamma   90.00
#
_symmetry.space_group_name_H-M   'P 1'
#
loop_
_entity.id
_entity.type
_entity.pdbx_description
1 polymer ?
#
loop_
_entity_poly.entity_id
_entity_poly.type
_entity_poly.pdbx_seq_one_letter_code
_entity_poly.pdbx_strand_id
1 'polypeptide(L)'
;MKTLVLITSQFPFGSGESFIDSEYPVIARSFEQIIVISQNVSSEKTRKVVTSASVYRYNTTTSLSGFLRLPIQVLANFSTIQMLTNEEISFRRKAENHPSIKNLYILLKKIIKAVQLKDFIKKVLAKEGINESIVFYSYWLKTGAHAISLLDYKNSIKIARAHGSDIYEEKTEAGYLPLLCYSALRMNAVFFASRDGKDYIERKIKVKGRGFLVSYLGVTKPDFGETKRSETDKFVIVSCSNLIPLKRIDLLIKALETAKTEKPLEWLHFGDGILRNELEEEASLRLNTKNKMNFRFMGHYANNELLKFYNRNKVDLFINTSSTEGLPVSIMEAQSYGIPVIATDTGGVREIVVEGTGSLLPVNFLPADLAKLIEYYIGLNEENYKAIKGNAIRNWESNFNAASNYRDFLIKLNSIFTAGSTDSSSLI
;
A
#
# COMPACT_ATOMS: atom_id res chain seq x y z
N MET A 1 -13.27 13.06 18.80
CA MET A 1 -12.55 13.81 17.72
C MET A 1 -13.60 14.41 16.83
N LYS A 2 -13.54 15.73 16.54
CA LYS A 2 -14.66 16.39 15.85
C LYS A 2 -14.61 16.20 14.34
N THR A 3 -13.54 16.60 13.68
CA THR A 3 -13.48 16.60 12.21
C THR A 3 -12.28 15.81 11.68
N LEU A 4 -12.54 14.90 10.71
CA LEU A 4 -11.51 14.24 9.91
C LEU A 4 -11.44 14.88 8.53
N VAL A 5 -10.26 15.32 8.12
CA VAL A 5 -9.94 15.70 6.73
C VAL A 5 -9.06 14.62 6.13
N LEU A 6 -9.66 13.70 5.39
CA LEU A 6 -8.98 12.57 4.75
C LEU A 6 -8.58 12.93 3.31
N ILE A 7 -7.28 12.87 3.03
CA ILE A 7 -6.72 13.18 1.72
C ILE A 7 -6.25 11.88 1.06
N THR A 8 -6.83 11.55 -0.09
CA THR A 8 -6.60 10.30 -0.83
C THR A 8 -6.10 10.58 -2.24
N SER A 9 -5.57 9.57 -2.91
CA SER A 9 -5.23 9.67 -4.34
C SER A 9 -6.47 9.49 -5.22
N GLN A 10 -7.29 8.49 -4.94
CA GLN A 10 -8.47 8.16 -5.76
C GLN A 10 -9.75 7.99 -4.95
N PHE A 11 -9.68 7.39 -3.75
CA PHE A 11 -10.88 7.13 -2.96
C PHE A 11 -11.72 8.41 -2.75
N PRO A 12 -13.04 8.38 -2.94
CA PRO A 12 -13.91 7.22 -3.22
C PRO A 12 -14.15 6.95 -4.72
N PHE A 13 -13.30 7.44 -5.61
CA PHE A 13 -13.42 7.31 -7.06
C PHE A 13 -12.50 6.21 -7.60
N GLY A 14 -12.90 5.57 -8.70
CA GLY A 14 -12.09 4.53 -9.35
C GLY A 14 -11.89 3.28 -8.48
N SER A 15 -10.93 2.43 -8.89
CA SER A 15 -10.63 1.14 -8.25
C SER A 15 -9.30 1.11 -7.47
N GLY A 16 -8.49 2.15 -7.57
CA GLY A 16 -7.23 2.25 -6.81
C GLY A 16 -7.45 2.41 -5.30
N GLU A 17 -6.41 2.15 -4.50
CA GLU A 17 -6.46 2.24 -3.03
C GLU A 17 -7.50 1.28 -2.40
N SER A 18 -7.59 0.04 -2.89
CA SER A 18 -8.58 -0.95 -2.41
C SER A 18 -8.50 -1.23 -0.90
N PHE A 19 -7.32 -1.11 -0.31
CA PHE A 19 -7.11 -1.33 1.13
C PHE A 19 -7.76 -0.27 2.02
N ILE A 20 -8.09 0.93 1.50
CA ILE A 20 -8.85 1.93 2.27
C ILE A 20 -10.30 1.49 2.51
N ASP A 21 -10.82 0.58 1.70
CA ASP A 21 -12.19 0.08 1.80
C ASP A 21 -12.43 -0.66 3.12
N SER A 22 -11.39 -1.28 3.68
CA SER A 22 -11.44 -1.92 5.00
C SER A 22 -11.16 -0.95 6.14
N GLU A 23 -10.34 0.09 5.92
CA GLU A 23 -9.94 1.06 6.93
C GLU A 23 -10.98 2.16 7.16
N TYR A 24 -11.50 2.74 6.07
CA TYR A 24 -12.41 3.89 6.12
C TYR A 24 -13.66 3.66 6.97
N PRO A 25 -14.39 2.54 6.86
CA PRO A 25 -15.59 2.32 7.68
C PRO A 25 -15.33 2.28 9.18
N VAL A 26 -14.13 1.85 9.58
CA VAL A 26 -13.74 1.79 11.00
C VAL A 26 -13.39 3.19 11.51
N ILE A 27 -12.60 3.93 10.74
CA ILE A 27 -12.18 5.29 11.10
C ILE A 27 -13.38 6.24 11.12
N ALA A 28 -14.24 6.15 10.11
CA ALA A 28 -15.38 7.06 9.96
C ALA A 28 -16.32 7.10 11.16
N ARG A 29 -16.45 5.98 11.89
CA ARG A 29 -17.28 5.91 13.09
C ARG A 29 -16.76 6.71 14.28
N SER A 30 -15.50 7.14 14.23
CA SER A 30 -14.83 7.83 15.34
C SER A 30 -14.87 9.35 15.21
N PHE A 31 -15.46 9.87 14.13
CA PHE A 31 -15.53 11.31 13.86
C PHE A 31 -16.97 11.77 13.64
N GLU A 32 -17.26 12.96 14.12
CA GLU A 32 -18.58 13.60 13.97
C GLU A 32 -18.78 14.14 12.57
N GLN A 33 -17.71 14.67 11.96
CA GLN A 33 -17.70 15.20 10.61
C GLN A 33 -16.52 14.66 9.82
N ILE A 34 -16.76 14.35 8.55
CA ILE A 34 -15.72 13.81 7.66
C ILE A 34 -15.71 14.58 6.34
N ILE A 35 -14.53 15.03 5.97
CA ILE A 35 -14.27 15.63 4.66
C ILE A 35 -13.28 14.72 3.93
N VAL A 36 -13.67 14.20 2.78
CA VAL A 36 -12.80 13.42 1.90
C VAL A 36 -12.37 14.28 0.73
N ILE A 37 -11.06 14.45 0.56
CA ILE A 37 -10.46 15.20 -0.57
C ILE A 37 -9.69 14.21 -1.43
N SER A 38 -10.25 13.90 -2.61
CA SER A 38 -9.60 13.03 -3.59
C SER A 38 -8.76 13.84 -4.58
N GLN A 39 -7.52 13.42 -4.82
CA GLN A 39 -6.57 14.13 -5.68
C GLN A 39 -6.63 13.70 -7.15
N ASN A 40 -7.25 12.58 -7.48
CA ASN A 40 -7.42 12.10 -8.86
C ASN A 40 -8.89 11.96 -9.22
N VAL A 41 -9.28 12.39 -10.42
CA VAL A 41 -10.66 12.78 -10.64
C VAL A 41 -11.20 12.38 -12.00
N SER A 42 -10.54 11.48 -12.69
CA SER A 42 -10.97 11.05 -14.03
C SER A 42 -12.09 10.01 -14.00
N SER A 43 -12.37 9.39 -12.84
CA SER A 43 -13.32 8.29 -12.70
C SER A 43 -14.60 8.69 -11.95
N GLU A 44 -15.66 7.92 -12.11
CA GLU A 44 -16.90 8.06 -11.35
C GLU A 44 -16.71 7.61 -9.89
N LYS A 45 -17.65 8.05 -9.01
CA LYS A 45 -17.67 7.60 -7.63
C LYS A 45 -18.15 6.15 -7.59
N THR A 46 -17.23 5.24 -7.31
CA THR A 46 -17.47 3.80 -7.33
C THR A 46 -17.65 3.19 -5.94
N ARG A 47 -17.24 3.93 -4.89
CA ARG A 47 -17.24 3.44 -3.51
C ARG A 47 -18.12 4.27 -2.60
N LYS A 48 -18.74 3.59 -1.63
CA LYS A 48 -19.60 4.23 -0.64
C LYS A 48 -18.77 4.97 0.41
N VAL A 49 -19.24 6.16 0.76
CA VAL A 49 -18.80 6.90 1.95
C VAL A 49 -19.99 7.02 2.90
N VAL A 50 -19.70 7.24 4.19
CA VAL A 50 -20.80 7.48 5.16
C VAL A 50 -21.59 8.72 4.76
N THR A 51 -22.87 8.75 5.09
CA THR A 51 -23.82 9.81 4.67
C THR A 51 -23.43 11.20 5.16
N SER A 52 -22.74 11.28 6.32
CA SER A 52 -22.25 12.53 6.92
C SER A 52 -20.95 13.05 6.29
N ALA A 53 -20.38 12.38 5.30
CA ALA A 53 -19.12 12.78 4.70
C ALA A 53 -19.32 13.71 3.51
N SER A 54 -18.68 14.89 3.57
CA SER A 54 -18.53 15.79 2.44
C SER A 54 -17.38 15.31 1.55
N VAL A 55 -17.60 15.14 0.24
CA VAL A 55 -16.60 14.65 -0.71
C VAL A 55 -16.24 15.74 -1.69
N TYR A 56 -14.94 16.06 -1.75
CA TYR A 56 -14.39 17.08 -2.65
C TYR A 56 -13.41 16.45 -3.62
N ARG A 57 -13.51 16.90 -4.88
CA ARG A 57 -12.56 16.54 -5.93
C ARG A 57 -11.54 17.65 -6.07
N TYR A 58 -10.28 17.33 -5.88
CA TYR A 58 -9.19 18.24 -6.16
C TYR A 58 -8.50 17.81 -7.44
N ASN A 59 -8.76 18.55 -8.52
CA ASN A 59 -8.09 18.31 -9.78
C ASN A 59 -6.88 19.26 -9.90
N THR A 60 -5.69 18.70 -9.97
CA THR A 60 -4.48 19.44 -10.36
C THR A 60 -4.53 19.76 -11.86
N THR A 61 -5.57 20.42 -12.32
CA THR A 61 -5.78 20.56 -13.75
C THR A 61 -4.65 21.37 -14.41
N THR A 62 -4.08 20.74 -15.33
CA THR A 62 -3.68 21.13 -16.69
C THR A 62 -4.76 21.89 -17.51
N SER A 63 -5.73 22.56 -16.90
CA SER A 63 -6.62 23.44 -17.64
C SER A 63 -5.91 24.72 -18.03
N LEU A 64 -6.19 25.27 -19.20
CA LEU A 64 -5.63 26.55 -19.66
C LEU A 64 -5.76 27.66 -18.60
N SER A 65 -6.89 27.70 -17.89
CA SER A 65 -7.12 28.64 -16.77
C SER A 65 -6.21 28.38 -15.56
N GLY A 66 -5.82 27.14 -15.29
CA GLY A 66 -4.84 26.78 -14.26
C GLY A 66 -3.43 27.23 -14.64
N PHE A 67 -3.09 27.12 -15.91
CA PHE A 67 -1.80 27.56 -16.45
C PHE A 67 -1.64 29.09 -16.38
N LEU A 68 -2.69 29.84 -16.68
CA LEU A 68 -2.69 31.32 -16.59
C LEU A 68 -2.61 31.82 -15.13
N ARG A 69 -3.06 31.04 -14.15
CA ARG A 69 -2.99 31.39 -12.71
C ARG A 69 -1.67 30.97 -12.06
N LEU A 70 -0.88 30.15 -12.71
CA LEU A 70 0.36 29.62 -12.15
C LEU A 70 1.36 30.71 -11.74
N PRO A 71 1.64 31.77 -12.57
CA PRO A 71 2.55 32.82 -12.16
C PRO A 71 2.08 33.58 -10.90
N ILE A 72 0.80 33.89 -10.81
CA ILE A 72 0.21 34.59 -9.65
C ILE A 72 0.32 33.72 -8.40
N GLN A 73 0.04 32.41 -8.50
CA GLN A 73 0.16 31.48 -7.38
C GLN A 73 1.62 31.30 -6.94
N VAL A 74 2.56 31.26 -7.86
CA VAL A 74 4.00 31.19 -7.56
C VAL A 74 4.44 32.45 -6.83
N LEU A 75 4.05 33.63 -7.30
CA LEU A 75 4.36 34.92 -6.64
C LEU A 75 3.74 35.00 -5.25
N ALA A 76 2.46 34.64 -5.11
CA ALA A 76 1.75 34.68 -3.82
C ALA A 76 2.32 33.69 -2.78
N ASN A 77 3.00 32.64 -3.20
CA ASN A 77 3.60 31.62 -2.33
C ASN A 77 5.12 31.56 -2.44
N PHE A 78 5.77 32.61 -2.98
CA PHE A 78 7.21 32.61 -3.25
C PHE A 78 8.05 32.28 -2.03
N SER A 79 7.76 32.88 -0.87
CA SER A 79 8.45 32.61 0.40
C SER A 79 8.35 31.14 0.82
N THR A 80 7.16 30.56 0.69
CA THR A 80 6.94 29.12 1.01
C THR A 80 7.71 28.23 0.03
N ILE A 81 7.70 28.54 -1.25
CA ILE A 81 8.43 27.79 -2.28
C ILE A 81 9.93 27.86 -2.02
N GLN A 82 10.46 29.05 -1.74
CA GLN A 82 11.86 29.25 -1.40
C GLN A 82 12.26 28.51 -0.13
N MET A 83 11.46 28.59 0.92
CA MET A 83 11.69 27.86 2.18
C MET A 83 11.77 26.35 1.94
N LEU A 84 10.78 25.75 1.28
CA LEU A 84 10.75 24.30 1.02
C LEU A 84 11.90 23.84 0.12
N THR A 85 12.28 24.67 -0.86
CA THR A 85 13.43 24.37 -1.74
C THR A 85 14.72 24.38 -0.94
N ASN A 86 14.93 25.37 -0.09
CA ASN A 86 16.13 25.48 0.74
C ASN A 86 16.21 24.34 1.77
N GLU A 87 15.11 23.97 2.40
CA GLU A 87 15.04 22.87 3.35
C GLU A 87 15.41 21.53 2.66
N GLU A 88 14.84 21.22 1.51
CA GLU A 88 15.14 20.00 0.77
C GLU A 88 16.60 19.97 0.32
N ILE A 89 17.13 21.08 -0.25
CA ILE A 89 18.52 21.18 -0.68
C ILE A 89 19.46 21.02 0.52
N SER A 90 19.17 21.66 1.66
CA SER A 90 19.96 21.53 2.88
C SER A 90 19.99 20.10 3.39
N PHE A 91 18.81 19.44 3.40
CA PHE A 91 18.72 18.04 3.79
C PHE A 91 19.56 17.12 2.89
N ARG A 92 19.46 17.32 1.57
CA ARG A 92 20.20 16.52 0.57
C ARG A 92 21.71 16.74 0.66
N ARG A 93 22.17 17.95 0.89
CA ARG A 93 23.60 18.25 1.11
C ARG A 93 24.15 17.51 2.34
N LYS A 94 23.40 17.48 3.44
CA LYS A 94 23.80 16.73 4.65
C LYS A 94 23.87 15.23 4.41
N ALA A 95 23.14 14.71 3.42
CA ALA A 95 23.16 13.31 3.01
C ALA A 95 24.17 13.04 1.86
N GLU A 96 25.04 14.01 1.52
CA GLU A 96 26.04 13.92 0.43
C GLU A 96 25.40 13.61 -0.95
N ASN A 97 24.13 13.95 -1.12
CA ASN A 97 23.38 13.69 -2.35
C ASN A 97 22.90 15.00 -2.95
N HIS A 98 23.65 15.54 -3.91
CA HIS A 98 23.29 16.77 -4.59
C HIS A 98 22.18 16.55 -5.61
N PRO A 99 21.06 17.31 -5.56
CA PRO A 99 19.99 17.17 -6.53
C PRO A 99 20.44 17.56 -7.93
N SER A 100 20.17 16.71 -8.91
CA SER A 100 20.34 17.04 -10.33
C SER A 100 19.34 18.11 -10.78
N ILE A 101 19.55 18.70 -11.96
CA ILE A 101 18.59 19.64 -12.58
C ILE A 101 17.20 18.97 -12.72
N LYS A 102 17.16 17.68 -13.10
CA LYS A 102 15.93 16.89 -13.17
C LYS A 102 15.25 16.79 -11.81
N ASN A 103 16.00 16.56 -10.74
CA ASN A 103 15.48 16.49 -9.39
C ASN A 103 14.93 17.84 -8.91
N LEU A 104 15.61 18.95 -9.27
CA LEU A 104 15.12 20.29 -8.95
C LEU A 104 13.78 20.59 -9.65
N TYR A 105 13.64 20.21 -10.91
CA TYR A 105 12.35 20.32 -11.62
C TYR A 105 11.24 19.51 -10.95
N ILE A 106 11.55 18.25 -10.56
CA ILE A 106 10.60 17.39 -9.84
C ILE A 106 10.21 18.03 -8.50
N LEU A 107 11.17 18.56 -7.75
CA LEU A 107 10.96 19.27 -6.49
C LEU A 107 10.00 20.43 -6.65
N LEU A 108 10.31 21.37 -7.55
CA LEU A 108 9.48 22.55 -7.78
C LEU A 108 8.04 22.19 -8.19
N LYS A 109 7.89 21.20 -9.07
CA LYS A 109 6.57 20.69 -9.46
C LYS A 109 5.80 20.13 -8.27
N LYS A 110 6.46 19.43 -7.34
CA LYS A 110 5.82 18.88 -6.14
C LYS A 110 5.48 19.96 -5.12
N ILE A 111 6.36 20.94 -4.93
CA ILE A 111 6.09 22.10 -4.06
C ILE A 111 4.85 22.87 -4.54
N ILE A 112 4.79 23.19 -5.83
CA ILE A 112 3.64 23.89 -6.40
C ILE A 112 2.34 23.11 -6.15
N LYS A 113 2.34 21.80 -6.42
CA LYS A 113 1.17 20.95 -6.15
C LYS A 113 0.77 20.91 -4.68
N ALA A 114 1.75 20.87 -3.77
CA ALA A 114 1.49 20.87 -2.33
C ALA A 114 0.87 22.21 -1.87
N VAL A 115 1.38 23.34 -2.36
CA VAL A 115 0.85 24.68 -2.06
C VAL A 115 -0.58 24.84 -2.60
N GLN A 116 -0.81 24.42 -3.85
CA GLN A 116 -2.15 24.46 -4.45
C GLN A 116 -3.17 23.61 -3.66
N LEU A 117 -2.78 22.41 -3.25
CA LEU A 117 -3.63 21.54 -2.44
C LEU A 117 -3.88 22.14 -1.05
N LYS A 118 -2.85 22.72 -0.40
CA LYS A 118 -3.00 23.46 0.85
C LYS A 118 -4.07 24.55 0.74
N ASP A 119 -3.99 25.38 -0.32
CA ASP A 119 -4.95 26.48 -0.54
C ASP A 119 -6.37 25.95 -0.83
N PHE A 120 -6.48 24.82 -1.52
CA PHE A 120 -7.76 24.14 -1.73
C PHE A 120 -8.35 23.61 -0.41
N ILE A 121 -7.54 22.96 0.44
CA ILE A 121 -7.97 22.49 1.76
C ILE A 121 -8.50 23.66 2.59
N LYS A 122 -7.79 24.81 2.63
CA LYS A 122 -8.24 26.00 3.33
C LYS A 122 -9.62 26.50 2.84
N LYS A 123 -9.83 26.51 1.51
CA LYS A 123 -11.13 26.91 0.93
C LYS A 123 -12.24 25.95 1.31
N VAL A 124 -11.98 24.65 1.31
CA VAL A 124 -12.94 23.63 1.72
C VAL A 124 -13.31 23.81 3.19
N LEU A 125 -12.33 23.97 4.07
CA LEU A 125 -12.57 24.16 5.50
C LEU A 125 -13.37 25.44 5.78
N ALA A 126 -13.04 26.54 5.11
CA ALA A 126 -13.81 27.80 5.22
C ALA A 126 -15.27 27.63 4.75
N LYS A 127 -15.50 26.87 3.67
CA LYS A 127 -16.84 26.58 3.16
C LYS A 127 -17.65 25.71 4.16
N GLU A 128 -16.99 24.76 4.83
CA GLU A 128 -17.62 23.88 5.82
C GLU A 128 -17.70 24.52 7.22
N GLY A 129 -17.18 25.74 7.41
CA GLY A 129 -17.18 26.44 8.69
C GLY A 129 -16.27 25.84 9.76
N ILE A 130 -15.20 25.14 9.33
CA ILE A 130 -14.30 24.40 10.24
C ILE A 130 -13.00 25.17 10.40
N ASN A 131 -12.61 25.44 11.65
CA ASN A 131 -11.43 26.24 12.00
C ASN A 131 -10.55 25.64 13.10
N GLU A 132 -10.99 24.58 13.78
CA GLU A 132 -10.25 23.95 14.87
C GLU A 132 -10.63 22.47 15.08
N SER A 133 -9.89 21.78 15.94
CA SER A 133 -10.14 20.38 16.34
C SER A 133 -10.16 19.40 15.14
N ILE A 134 -9.18 19.53 14.26
CA ILE A 134 -9.10 18.84 12.99
C ILE A 134 -8.03 17.74 13.05
N VAL A 135 -8.39 16.54 12.58
CA VAL A 135 -7.42 15.50 12.22
C VAL A 135 -7.20 15.56 10.72
N PHE A 136 -6.04 16.05 10.30
CA PHE A 136 -5.59 15.97 8.92
C PHE A 136 -4.92 14.63 8.69
N TYR A 137 -5.50 13.81 7.83
CA TYR A 137 -5.00 12.49 7.51
C TYR A 137 -4.68 12.37 6.01
N SER A 138 -3.40 12.34 5.68
CA SER A 138 -2.96 11.99 4.32
C SER A 138 -2.78 10.48 4.22
N TYR A 139 -3.54 9.84 3.33
CA TYR A 139 -3.48 8.38 3.12
C TYR A 139 -2.17 7.93 2.44
N TRP A 140 -1.36 8.86 1.98
CA TRP A 140 -0.04 8.64 1.39
C TRP A 140 0.94 9.70 1.90
N LEU A 141 2.18 9.29 2.16
CA LEU A 141 3.25 10.22 2.52
C LEU A 141 3.80 10.93 1.26
N LYS A 142 2.89 11.53 0.47
CA LYS A 142 3.15 12.24 -0.79
C LYS A 142 2.56 13.66 -0.75
N THR A 143 2.03 14.15 -1.87
CA THR A 143 1.51 15.52 -2.03
C THR A 143 0.50 15.91 -0.95
N GLY A 144 -0.36 14.99 -0.50
CA GLY A 144 -1.28 15.24 0.62
C GLY A 144 -0.55 15.56 1.92
N ALA A 145 0.45 14.74 2.29
CA ALA A 145 1.28 14.99 3.46
C ALA A 145 2.08 16.29 3.35
N HIS A 146 2.62 16.60 2.15
CA HIS A 146 3.30 17.88 1.91
C HIS A 146 2.35 19.07 2.11
N ALA A 147 1.11 18.97 1.64
CA ALA A 147 0.13 20.05 1.78
C ALA A 147 -0.28 20.26 3.25
N ILE A 148 -0.60 19.18 3.97
CA ILE A 148 -1.01 19.31 5.39
C ILE A 148 0.14 19.73 6.29
N SER A 149 1.40 19.45 5.96
CA SER A 149 2.56 19.95 6.71
C SER A 149 2.66 21.47 6.72
N LEU A 150 2.05 22.15 5.75
CA LEU A 150 2.00 23.60 5.61
C LEU A 150 0.76 24.26 6.25
N LEU A 151 -0.15 23.46 6.80
CA LEU A 151 -1.33 23.98 7.48
C LEU A 151 -1.02 24.24 8.95
N ASP A 152 -1.67 25.27 9.49
CA ASP A 152 -1.64 25.60 10.91
C ASP A 152 -3.06 25.92 11.36
N TYR A 153 -3.62 25.05 12.23
CA TYR A 153 -4.95 25.17 12.81
C TYR A 153 -4.90 24.78 14.28
N LYS A 154 -5.61 25.56 15.09
CA LYS A 154 -5.68 25.36 16.52
C LYS A 154 -6.26 23.97 16.85
N ASN A 155 -5.68 23.30 17.84
CA ASN A 155 -6.10 21.95 18.28
C ASN A 155 -6.20 20.95 17.12
N SER A 156 -5.28 21.01 16.16
CA SER A 156 -5.22 20.07 15.04
C SER A 156 -4.04 19.13 15.15
N ILE A 157 -4.20 17.93 14.63
CA ILE A 157 -3.11 16.97 14.43
C ILE A 157 -2.99 16.61 12.96
N LYS A 158 -1.77 16.33 12.54
CA LYS A 158 -1.39 15.96 11.18
C LYS A 158 -0.83 14.56 11.20
N ILE A 159 -1.45 13.66 10.49
CA ILE A 159 -0.96 12.29 10.36
C ILE A 159 -0.87 11.89 8.89
N ALA A 160 0.02 10.94 8.62
CA ALA A 160 0.13 10.34 7.31
C ALA A 160 0.30 8.83 7.45
N ARG A 161 -0.22 8.08 6.47
CA ARG A 161 0.14 6.69 6.28
C ARG A 161 1.25 6.60 5.24
N ALA A 162 2.19 5.70 5.45
CA ALA A 162 3.33 5.48 4.57
C ALA A 162 3.33 4.04 4.04
N HIS A 163 3.38 3.91 2.72
CA HIS A 163 3.39 2.65 2.00
C HIS A 163 4.71 2.47 1.22
N GLY A 164 4.92 1.32 0.58
CA GLY A 164 6.16 1.07 -0.15
C GLY A 164 6.45 2.06 -1.29
N SER A 165 5.42 2.46 -2.02
CA SER A 165 5.58 3.35 -3.19
C SER A 165 5.85 4.83 -2.85
N ASP A 166 5.76 5.23 -1.60
CA ASP A 166 5.91 6.61 -1.15
C ASP A 166 7.06 6.83 -0.16
N ILE A 167 7.86 5.80 0.09
CA ILE A 167 9.02 5.88 0.98
C ILE A 167 10.34 5.42 0.35
N TYR A 168 10.37 4.41 -0.52
CA TYR A 168 11.59 3.90 -1.12
C TYR A 168 11.96 4.70 -2.38
N GLU A 169 12.95 5.60 -2.27
CA GLU A 169 13.36 6.47 -3.38
C GLU A 169 13.95 5.67 -4.54
N GLU A 170 14.78 4.68 -4.24
CA GLU A 170 15.44 3.81 -5.21
C GLU A 170 14.47 2.97 -6.06
N LYS A 171 13.22 2.86 -5.60
CA LYS A 171 12.14 2.16 -6.33
C LYS A 171 11.36 3.09 -7.26
N THR A 172 11.68 4.38 -7.30
CA THR A 172 11.07 5.34 -8.22
C THR A 172 11.95 5.52 -9.46
N GLU A 173 11.33 5.79 -10.62
CA GLU A 173 12.05 6.04 -11.88
C GLU A 173 13.11 7.16 -11.77
N ALA A 174 12.87 8.14 -10.91
CA ALA A 174 13.78 9.26 -10.71
C ALA A 174 14.82 9.00 -9.61
N GLY A 175 14.73 7.90 -8.85
CA GLY A 175 15.52 7.69 -7.65
C GLY A 175 15.34 8.79 -6.59
N TYR A 176 14.19 9.48 -6.62
CA TYR A 176 13.98 10.70 -5.84
C TYR A 176 12.54 10.91 -5.42
N LEU A 177 12.34 11.12 -4.11
CA LEU A 177 11.06 11.51 -3.50
C LEU A 177 11.25 12.84 -2.77
N PRO A 178 10.90 13.99 -3.39
CA PRO A 178 11.08 15.31 -2.77
C PRO A 178 10.18 15.49 -1.56
N LEU A 179 10.66 16.26 -0.58
CA LEU A 179 9.95 16.63 0.66
C LEU A 179 9.54 15.45 1.56
N LEU A 180 10.01 14.24 1.28
CA LEU A 180 9.70 13.06 2.06
C LEU A 180 10.05 13.26 3.54
N CYS A 181 11.32 13.59 3.80
CA CYS A 181 11.82 13.79 5.16
C CYS A 181 11.22 15.04 5.81
N TYR A 182 11.09 16.12 5.05
CA TYR A 182 10.45 17.36 5.51
C TYR A 182 9.03 17.09 6.05
N SER A 183 8.22 16.39 5.27
CA SER A 183 6.83 16.11 5.66
C SER A 183 6.74 15.11 6.80
N ALA A 184 7.55 14.04 6.77
CA ALA A 184 7.55 13.05 7.83
C ALA A 184 7.85 13.66 9.20
N LEU A 185 8.82 14.59 9.28
CA LEU A 185 9.20 15.27 10.52
C LEU A 185 8.17 16.31 11.02
N ARG A 186 7.24 16.74 10.15
CA ARG A 186 6.18 17.71 10.49
C ARG A 186 4.81 17.07 10.73
N MET A 187 4.74 15.76 10.71
CA MET A 187 3.55 15.03 11.15
C MET A 187 3.62 14.81 12.68
N ASN A 188 2.48 14.86 13.35
CA ASN A 188 2.34 14.39 14.73
C ASN A 188 2.57 12.87 14.78
N ALA A 189 2.13 12.15 13.73
CA ALA A 189 2.52 10.76 13.52
C ALA A 189 2.54 10.35 12.05
N VAL A 190 3.46 9.42 11.73
CA VAL A 190 3.47 8.68 10.47
C VAL A 190 3.25 7.20 10.77
N PHE A 191 2.19 6.65 10.21
CA PHE A 191 1.83 5.24 10.35
C PHE A 191 2.39 4.44 9.18
N PHE A 192 3.45 3.71 9.42
CA PHE A 192 4.11 2.88 8.41
C PHE A 192 3.38 1.55 8.25
N ALA A 193 3.08 1.19 7.01
CA ALA A 193 2.44 -0.09 6.69
C ALA A 193 3.35 -1.30 6.96
N SER A 194 4.66 -1.09 7.13
CA SER A 194 5.66 -2.13 7.45
C SER A 194 6.72 -1.60 8.41
N ARG A 195 7.34 -2.49 9.16
CA ARG A 195 8.52 -2.18 10.00
C ARG A 195 9.71 -1.80 9.12
N ASP A 196 9.94 -2.55 8.05
CA ASP A 196 11.01 -2.24 7.08
C ASP A 196 10.90 -0.81 6.56
N GLY A 197 9.69 -0.36 6.20
CA GLY A 197 9.45 1.02 5.76
C GLY A 197 9.73 2.07 6.84
N LYS A 198 9.37 1.79 8.10
CA LYS A 198 9.70 2.65 9.23
C LYS A 198 11.21 2.75 9.42
N ASP A 199 11.89 1.61 9.47
CA ASP A 199 13.34 1.53 9.68
C ASP A 199 14.11 2.20 8.54
N TYR A 200 13.62 2.09 7.29
CA TYR A 200 14.18 2.81 6.14
C TYR A 200 14.16 4.32 6.34
N ILE A 201 13.01 4.87 6.74
CA ILE A 201 12.88 6.32 6.97
C ILE A 201 13.71 6.77 8.17
N GLU A 202 13.74 6.05 9.28
CA GLU A 202 14.53 6.38 10.46
C GLU A 202 16.04 6.42 10.13
N ARG A 203 16.54 5.46 9.35
CA ARG A 203 17.92 5.47 8.84
C ARG A 203 18.19 6.69 7.95
N LYS A 204 17.25 7.03 7.07
CA LYS A 204 17.39 8.14 6.14
C LYS A 204 17.40 9.51 6.82
N ILE A 205 16.54 9.70 7.80
CA ILE A 205 16.44 10.96 8.57
C ILE A 205 17.54 11.03 9.64
N LYS A 206 18.16 9.91 10.00
CA LYS A 206 19.10 9.75 11.13
C LYS A 206 18.50 10.16 12.48
N VAL A 207 17.17 10.04 12.61
CA VAL A 207 16.41 10.36 13.83
C VAL A 207 15.39 9.26 14.07
N LYS A 208 15.32 8.77 15.30
CA LYS A 208 14.18 7.95 15.74
C LYS A 208 13.04 8.90 16.04
N GLY A 209 12.04 8.95 15.16
CA GLY A 209 10.91 9.87 15.27
C GLY A 209 9.95 9.45 16.37
N ARG A 210 9.63 10.35 17.33
CA ARG A 210 8.62 10.07 18.37
C ARG A 210 7.24 9.72 17.82
N GLY A 211 6.87 10.18 16.63
CA GLY A 211 5.60 9.88 15.98
C GLY A 211 5.68 8.81 14.88
N PHE A 212 6.77 8.01 14.79
CA PHE A 212 6.90 6.97 13.76
C PHE A 212 6.41 5.63 14.29
N LEU A 213 5.23 5.23 13.85
CA LEU A 213 4.50 4.08 14.37
C LEU A 213 4.31 3.02 13.26
N VAL A 214 4.54 1.76 13.56
CA VAL A 214 4.11 0.68 12.68
C VAL A 214 2.61 0.45 12.88
N SER A 215 1.87 0.42 11.77
CA SER A 215 0.45 0.11 11.74
C SER A 215 0.16 -0.66 10.47
N TYR A 216 0.20 -1.97 10.59
CA TYR A 216 -0.02 -2.86 9.45
C TYR A 216 -1.38 -2.61 8.80
N LEU A 217 -1.44 -2.79 7.50
CA LEU A 217 -2.71 -2.96 6.81
C LEU A 217 -3.36 -4.25 7.30
N GLY A 218 -4.65 -4.34 7.13
CA GLY A 218 -5.37 -5.56 7.46
C GLY A 218 -6.22 -6.03 6.29
N VAL A 219 -6.46 -7.33 6.27
CA VAL A 219 -7.36 -7.99 5.34
C VAL A 219 -8.58 -8.46 6.10
N THR A 220 -9.76 -8.14 5.57
CA THR A 220 -11.02 -8.70 6.04
C THR A 220 -11.23 -10.04 5.34
N LYS A 221 -11.48 -11.08 6.12
CA LYS A 221 -11.98 -12.35 5.59
C LYS A 221 -13.50 -12.30 5.66
N PRO A 222 -14.21 -12.12 4.54
CA PRO A 222 -15.66 -12.13 4.54
C PRO A 222 -16.19 -13.50 4.92
N ASP A 223 -17.30 -13.52 5.65
CA ASP A 223 -18.04 -14.75 5.87
C ASP A 223 -18.91 -15.04 4.64
N PHE A 224 -18.49 -16.01 3.86
CA PHE A 224 -19.24 -16.51 2.71
C PHE A 224 -20.10 -17.75 3.04
N GLY A 225 -20.20 -18.07 4.33
CA GLY A 225 -20.81 -19.30 4.81
C GLY A 225 -19.92 -20.54 4.61
N GLU A 226 -20.35 -21.65 5.17
CA GLU A 226 -19.68 -22.94 4.95
C GLU A 226 -19.94 -23.40 3.52
N THR A 227 -18.90 -23.49 2.73
CA THR A 227 -18.95 -24.09 1.40
C THR A 227 -18.00 -25.28 1.36
N LYS A 228 -18.51 -26.42 0.88
CA LYS A 228 -17.63 -27.57 0.58
C LYS A 228 -16.68 -27.12 -0.53
N ARG A 229 -15.37 -27.10 -0.22
CA ARG A 229 -14.36 -26.77 -1.25
C ARG A 229 -14.39 -27.83 -2.35
N SER A 230 -14.13 -27.37 -3.58
CA SER A 230 -14.01 -28.28 -4.71
C SER A 230 -12.93 -29.34 -4.44
N GLU A 231 -13.28 -30.59 -4.59
CA GLU A 231 -12.32 -31.70 -4.53
C GLU A 231 -11.59 -31.77 -5.88
N THR A 232 -10.27 -31.90 -5.82
CA THR A 232 -9.43 -32.12 -6.99
C THR A 232 -8.18 -32.87 -6.58
N ASP A 233 -7.76 -33.82 -7.42
CA ASP A 233 -6.51 -34.56 -7.26
C ASP A 233 -5.29 -33.72 -7.64
N LYS A 234 -5.52 -32.55 -8.25
CA LYS A 234 -4.45 -31.64 -8.64
C LYS A 234 -3.89 -30.89 -7.44
N PHE A 235 -2.61 -30.55 -7.53
CA PHE A 235 -1.99 -29.55 -6.66
C PHE A 235 -2.19 -28.18 -7.29
N VAL A 236 -2.93 -27.31 -6.62
CA VAL A 236 -3.36 -26.01 -7.16
C VAL A 236 -2.46 -24.91 -6.65
N ILE A 237 -1.78 -24.23 -7.57
CA ILE A 237 -0.92 -23.06 -7.31
C ILE A 237 -1.66 -21.81 -7.77
N VAL A 238 -1.65 -20.77 -6.94
CA VAL A 238 -2.21 -19.45 -7.28
C VAL A 238 -1.12 -18.39 -7.19
N SER A 239 -1.15 -17.46 -8.12
CA SER A 239 -0.43 -16.18 -8.04
C SER A 239 -1.40 -15.03 -8.36
N CYS A 240 -1.21 -13.88 -7.70
CA CYS A 240 -2.09 -12.72 -7.88
C CYS A 240 -1.28 -11.43 -7.92
N SER A 241 -1.24 -10.78 -9.10
CA SER A 241 -0.55 -9.51 -9.30
C SER A 241 -0.86 -8.90 -10.66
N ASN A 242 -0.56 -7.60 -10.84
CA ASN A 242 -0.50 -7.04 -12.20
C ASN A 242 0.61 -7.71 -13.01
N LEU A 243 0.38 -7.91 -14.31
CA LEU A 243 1.36 -8.48 -15.24
C LEU A 243 2.29 -7.37 -15.76
N ILE A 244 3.28 -7.03 -14.91
CA ILE A 244 4.30 -6.02 -15.14
C ILE A 244 5.70 -6.56 -14.77
N PRO A 245 6.81 -6.00 -15.29
CA PRO A 245 8.16 -6.55 -15.08
C PRO A 245 8.53 -6.78 -13.61
N LEU A 246 8.10 -5.91 -12.70
CA LEU A 246 8.39 -6.01 -11.27
C LEU A 246 7.84 -7.27 -10.61
N LYS A 247 6.83 -7.91 -11.20
CA LYS A 247 6.18 -9.12 -10.63
C LYS A 247 6.85 -10.42 -11.05
N ARG A 248 7.69 -10.39 -12.08
CA ARG A 248 8.55 -11.50 -12.54
C ARG A 248 7.82 -12.84 -12.68
N ILE A 249 6.63 -12.80 -13.30
CA ILE A 249 5.83 -14.01 -13.57
C ILE A 249 6.57 -14.95 -14.53
N ASP A 250 7.45 -14.43 -15.39
CA ASP A 250 8.36 -15.23 -16.23
C ASP A 250 9.23 -16.19 -15.40
N LEU A 251 9.72 -15.79 -14.23
CA LEU A 251 10.49 -16.69 -13.35
C LEU A 251 9.62 -17.80 -12.76
N LEU A 252 8.35 -17.53 -12.48
CA LEU A 252 7.40 -18.56 -12.03
C LEU A 252 7.14 -19.56 -13.17
N ILE A 253 6.92 -19.11 -14.40
CA ILE A 253 6.73 -19.97 -15.59
C ILE A 253 7.94 -20.90 -15.75
N LYS A 254 9.16 -20.36 -15.72
CA LYS A 254 10.42 -21.13 -15.81
C LYS A 254 10.58 -22.12 -14.67
N ALA A 255 10.17 -21.76 -13.46
CA ALA A 255 10.20 -22.68 -12.31
C ALA A 255 9.19 -23.84 -12.49
N LEU A 256 7.97 -23.55 -12.95
CA LEU A 256 6.96 -24.57 -13.22
C LEU A 256 7.38 -25.50 -14.36
N GLU A 257 8.12 -25.00 -15.36
CA GLU A 257 8.71 -25.82 -16.41
C GLU A 257 9.69 -26.86 -15.85
N THR A 258 10.50 -26.50 -14.87
CA THR A 258 11.57 -27.35 -14.33
C THR A 258 11.13 -28.22 -13.16
N ALA A 259 10.07 -27.85 -12.45
CA ALA A 259 9.57 -28.60 -11.29
C ALA A 259 9.20 -30.05 -11.64
N LYS A 260 9.66 -31.00 -10.82
CA LYS A 260 9.42 -32.44 -10.98
C LYS A 260 8.32 -32.89 -10.04
N THR A 261 7.27 -33.51 -10.59
CA THR A 261 6.18 -34.03 -9.79
C THR A 261 5.38 -35.10 -10.51
N GLU A 262 4.90 -36.08 -9.77
CA GLU A 262 3.95 -37.06 -10.26
C GLU A 262 2.49 -36.58 -10.11
N LYS A 263 2.22 -35.62 -9.21
CA LYS A 263 0.89 -35.06 -9.03
C LYS A 263 0.56 -34.10 -10.19
N PRO A 264 -0.65 -34.12 -10.73
CA PRO A 264 -1.10 -33.12 -11.67
C PRO A 264 -1.05 -31.73 -11.04
N LEU A 265 -0.50 -30.73 -11.75
CA LEU A 265 -0.42 -29.34 -11.33
C LEU A 265 -1.46 -28.50 -12.04
N GLU A 266 -2.02 -27.54 -11.36
CA GLU A 266 -2.81 -26.47 -11.94
C GLU A 266 -2.31 -25.12 -11.41
N TRP A 267 -1.88 -24.25 -12.32
CA TRP A 267 -1.49 -22.89 -11.96
C TRP A 267 -2.54 -21.88 -12.49
N LEU A 268 -3.01 -21.03 -11.57
CA LEU A 268 -3.98 -19.96 -11.84
C LEU A 268 -3.36 -18.61 -11.53
N HIS A 269 -3.25 -17.74 -12.52
CA HIS A 269 -2.81 -16.37 -12.30
C HIS A 269 -3.99 -15.41 -12.31
N PHE A 270 -4.18 -14.67 -11.22
CA PHE A 270 -5.18 -13.60 -11.11
C PHE A 270 -4.51 -12.24 -11.27
N GLY A 271 -4.92 -11.51 -12.28
CA GLY A 271 -4.40 -10.20 -12.63
C GLY A 271 -4.29 -9.99 -14.12
N ASP A 272 -4.00 -8.76 -14.50
CA ASP A 272 -3.84 -8.34 -15.89
C ASP A 272 -2.72 -7.30 -15.99
N GLY A 273 -2.27 -6.98 -17.20
CA GLY A 273 -1.22 -5.98 -17.40
C GLY A 273 -0.57 -6.04 -18.76
N ILE A 274 0.42 -5.16 -18.97
CA ILE A 274 1.06 -4.95 -20.26
C ILE A 274 1.82 -6.17 -20.79
N LEU A 275 2.23 -7.09 -19.91
CA LEU A 275 2.97 -8.30 -20.28
C LEU A 275 2.06 -9.53 -20.51
N ARG A 276 0.73 -9.35 -20.50
CA ARG A 276 -0.19 -10.50 -20.57
C ARG A 276 0.08 -11.41 -21.77
N ASN A 277 0.08 -10.86 -22.96
CA ASN A 277 0.24 -11.65 -24.20
C ASN A 277 1.58 -12.38 -24.24
N GLU A 278 2.66 -11.69 -23.86
CA GLU A 278 4.02 -12.26 -23.80
C GLU A 278 4.10 -13.43 -22.80
N LEU A 279 3.52 -13.26 -21.61
CA LEU A 279 3.56 -14.29 -20.57
C LEU A 279 2.63 -15.48 -20.87
N GLU A 280 1.48 -15.26 -21.52
CA GLU A 280 0.61 -16.34 -21.99
C GLU A 280 1.29 -17.15 -23.11
N GLU A 281 2.00 -16.51 -24.02
CA GLU A 281 2.80 -17.17 -25.06
C GLU A 281 3.96 -17.97 -24.46
N GLU A 282 4.75 -17.36 -23.54
CA GLU A 282 5.85 -18.07 -22.86
C GLU A 282 5.33 -19.28 -22.06
N ALA A 283 4.23 -19.14 -21.34
CA ALA A 283 3.61 -20.23 -20.61
C ALA A 283 3.15 -21.36 -21.57
N SER A 284 2.56 -21.00 -22.69
CA SER A 284 2.10 -21.97 -23.69
C SER A 284 3.25 -22.76 -24.29
N LEU A 285 4.36 -22.10 -24.63
CA LEU A 285 5.55 -22.74 -25.19
C LEU A 285 6.23 -23.69 -24.18
N ARG A 286 6.32 -23.31 -22.92
CA ARG A 286 7.05 -24.06 -21.90
C ARG A 286 6.22 -25.10 -21.16
N LEU A 287 4.95 -24.81 -20.88
CA LEU A 287 4.14 -25.63 -19.97
C LEU A 287 3.24 -26.63 -20.70
N ASN A 288 2.80 -26.34 -21.94
CA ASN A 288 1.97 -27.28 -22.72
C ASN A 288 2.71 -28.58 -23.10
N THR A 289 4.03 -28.57 -23.11
CA THR A 289 4.85 -29.76 -23.38
C THR A 289 4.92 -30.73 -22.19
N LYS A 290 4.49 -30.27 -21.01
CA LYS A 290 4.50 -31.08 -19.78
C LYS A 290 3.23 -31.87 -19.59
N ASN A 291 3.35 -33.17 -19.53
CA ASN A 291 2.25 -34.00 -19.07
C ASN A 291 1.86 -33.61 -17.64
N LYS A 292 0.55 -33.53 -17.38
CA LYS A 292 -0.03 -33.23 -16.05
C LYS A 292 0.13 -31.77 -15.58
N MET A 293 0.46 -30.80 -16.46
CA MET A 293 0.50 -29.40 -16.13
C MET A 293 -0.63 -28.64 -16.84
N ASN A 294 -1.46 -27.92 -16.07
CA ASN A 294 -2.46 -26.98 -16.59
C ASN A 294 -2.18 -25.58 -16.06
N PHE A 295 -2.45 -24.56 -16.87
CA PHE A 295 -2.37 -23.17 -16.42
C PHE A 295 -3.49 -22.35 -17.03
N ARG A 296 -3.87 -21.26 -16.32
CA ARG A 296 -4.85 -20.28 -16.82
C ARG A 296 -4.52 -18.89 -16.30
N PHE A 297 -4.55 -17.91 -17.17
CA PHE A 297 -4.55 -16.50 -16.84
C PHE A 297 -6.00 -16.04 -16.69
N MET A 298 -6.42 -15.80 -15.46
CA MET A 298 -7.81 -15.52 -15.08
C MET A 298 -8.24 -14.08 -15.39
N GLY A 299 -7.29 -13.20 -15.72
CA GLY A 299 -7.54 -11.78 -15.93
C GLY A 299 -7.77 -11.02 -14.63
N HIS A 300 -8.29 -9.81 -14.73
CA HIS A 300 -8.58 -8.98 -13.58
C HIS A 300 -9.79 -9.52 -12.80
N TYR A 301 -9.59 -9.77 -11.51
CA TYR A 301 -10.64 -10.14 -10.57
C TYR A 301 -10.83 -9.03 -9.55
N ALA A 302 -12.07 -8.69 -9.27
CA ALA A 302 -12.41 -7.86 -8.11
C ALA A 302 -11.96 -8.59 -6.84
N ASN A 303 -11.45 -7.85 -5.85
CA ASN A 303 -10.90 -8.44 -4.62
C ASN A 303 -11.89 -9.42 -3.95
N ASN A 304 -13.16 -9.06 -3.83
CA ASN A 304 -14.18 -9.91 -3.23
C ASN A 304 -14.41 -11.23 -4.01
N GLU A 305 -14.25 -11.23 -5.31
CA GLU A 305 -14.37 -12.44 -6.14
C GLU A 305 -13.15 -13.36 -5.96
N LEU A 306 -11.95 -12.80 -5.80
CA LEU A 306 -10.76 -13.57 -5.46
C LEU A 306 -10.91 -14.25 -4.08
N LEU A 307 -11.40 -13.52 -3.08
CA LEU A 307 -11.64 -14.08 -1.75
C LEU A 307 -12.73 -15.16 -1.76
N LYS A 308 -13.79 -14.99 -2.55
CA LYS A 308 -14.78 -16.07 -2.80
C LYS A 308 -14.14 -17.28 -3.46
N PHE A 309 -13.22 -17.06 -4.40
CA PHE A 309 -12.49 -18.15 -5.05
C PHE A 309 -11.70 -18.96 -4.02
N TYR A 310 -10.93 -18.30 -3.13
CA TYR A 310 -10.19 -18.98 -2.04
C TYR A 310 -11.11 -19.73 -1.07
N ASN A 311 -12.31 -19.23 -0.82
CA ASN A 311 -13.28 -19.88 0.05
C ASN A 311 -13.84 -21.16 -0.58
N ARG A 312 -14.13 -21.16 -1.90
CA ARG A 312 -14.85 -22.23 -2.59
C ARG A 312 -13.96 -23.27 -3.25
N ASN A 313 -12.72 -22.92 -3.53
CA ASN A 313 -11.82 -23.79 -4.26
C ASN A 313 -10.66 -24.26 -3.38
N LYS A 314 -10.14 -25.46 -3.69
CA LYS A 314 -8.87 -25.90 -3.17
C LYS A 314 -7.76 -25.04 -3.76
N VAL A 315 -6.93 -24.48 -2.89
CA VAL A 315 -5.67 -23.83 -3.27
C VAL A 315 -4.61 -24.36 -2.31
N ASP A 316 -3.57 -24.94 -2.87
CA ASP A 316 -2.53 -25.61 -2.10
C ASP A 316 -1.33 -24.70 -1.82
N LEU A 317 -1.05 -23.74 -2.71
CA LEU A 317 0.12 -22.88 -2.59
C LEU A 317 -0.14 -21.52 -3.26
N PHE A 318 0.29 -20.44 -2.60
CA PHE A 318 0.33 -19.11 -3.18
C PHE A 318 1.78 -18.72 -3.47
N ILE A 319 2.06 -18.14 -4.64
CA ILE A 319 3.42 -17.73 -5.04
C ILE A 319 3.46 -16.26 -5.42
N ASN A 320 4.42 -15.52 -4.84
CA ASN A 320 4.74 -14.14 -5.17
C ASN A 320 6.24 -14.01 -5.52
N THR A 321 6.54 -13.71 -6.77
CA THR A 321 7.90 -13.59 -7.30
C THR A 321 8.39 -12.16 -7.44
N SER A 322 7.72 -11.19 -6.85
CA SER A 322 7.99 -9.76 -7.03
C SER A 322 9.42 -9.38 -6.66
N SER A 323 10.07 -8.56 -7.48
CA SER A 323 11.38 -7.99 -7.15
C SER A 323 11.30 -6.90 -6.08
N THR A 324 10.14 -6.32 -5.89
CA THR A 324 9.90 -5.27 -4.89
C THR A 324 8.45 -5.28 -4.42
N GLU A 325 8.28 -5.18 -3.11
CA GLU A 325 7.00 -5.02 -2.44
C GLU A 325 7.10 -3.96 -1.33
N GLY A 326 5.93 -3.43 -0.91
CA GLY A 326 5.81 -2.74 0.37
C GLY A 326 5.42 -3.73 1.45
N LEU A 327 4.11 -3.89 1.62
CA LEU A 327 3.49 -4.95 2.43
C LEU A 327 2.39 -5.59 1.57
N PRO A 328 2.64 -6.74 0.92
CA PRO A 328 1.76 -7.29 -0.10
C PRO A 328 0.45 -7.85 0.49
N VAL A 329 -0.65 -7.19 0.20
CA VAL A 329 -1.99 -7.57 0.68
C VAL A 329 -2.40 -8.95 0.17
N SER A 330 -2.04 -9.31 -1.07
CA SER A 330 -2.36 -10.61 -1.66
C SER A 330 -1.80 -11.80 -0.89
N ILE A 331 -0.65 -11.63 -0.20
CA ILE A 331 -0.09 -12.66 0.68
C ILE A 331 -0.94 -12.79 1.95
N MET A 332 -1.35 -11.67 2.55
CA MET A 332 -2.24 -11.68 3.73
C MET A 332 -3.59 -12.32 3.39
N GLU A 333 -4.12 -12.03 2.22
CA GLU A 333 -5.36 -12.63 1.69
C GLU A 333 -5.22 -14.15 1.59
N ALA A 334 -4.15 -14.64 0.99
CA ALA A 334 -3.88 -16.08 0.90
C ALA A 334 -3.77 -16.72 2.31
N GLN A 335 -3.01 -16.12 3.21
CA GLN A 335 -2.85 -16.61 4.58
C GLN A 335 -4.15 -16.62 5.39
N SER A 336 -5.07 -15.68 5.13
CA SER A 336 -6.38 -15.67 5.79
C SER A 336 -7.23 -16.91 5.50
N TYR A 337 -6.97 -17.58 4.38
CA TYR A 337 -7.60 -18.86 4.00
C TYR A 337 -6.72 -20.07 4.32
N GLY A 338 -5.59 -19.87 5.02
CA GLY A 338 -4.65 -20.91 5.38
C GLY A 338 -3.85 -21.43 4.18
N ILE A 339 -3.63 -20.62 3.16
CA ILE A 339 -2.84 -21.01 2.00
C ILE A 339 -1.37 -20.74 2.31
N PRO A 340 -0.50 -21.78 2.28
CA PRO A 340 0.95 -21.60 2.38
C PRO A 340 1.49 -20.69 1.29
N VAL A 341 2.58 -19.97 1.59
CA VAL A 341 3.12 -18.97 0.68
C VAL A 341 4.59 -19.24 0.36
N ILE A 342 4.97 -19.16 -0.91
CA ILE A 342 6.35 -18.93 -1.32
C ILE A 342 6.43 -17.48 -1.83
N ALA A 343 7.35 -16.69 -1.29
CA ALA A 343 7.48 -15.31 -1.71
C ALA A 343 8.95 -14.86 -1.75
N THR A 344 9.23 -13.87 -2.59
CA THR A 344 10.53 -13.21 -2.60
C THR A 344 10.67 -12.33 -1.36
N ASP A 345 11.81 -12.44 -0.69
CA ASP A 345 12.15 -11.66 0.50
C ASP A 345 12.53 -10.22 0.14
N THR A 346 11.53 -9.37 0.00
CA THR A 346 11.71 -7.95 -0.36
C THR A 346 10.73 -7.06 0.40
N GLY A 347 11.19 -5.92 0.88
CA GLY A 347 10.39 -4.99 1.69
C GLY A 347 9.77 -5.66 2.92
N GLY A 348 8.48 -5.48 3.14
CA GLY A 348 7.76 -6.05 4.28
C GLY A 348 7.29 -7.50 4.11
N VAL A 349 7.70 -8.22 3.05
CA VAL A 349 7.27 -9.62 2.82
C VAL A 349 7.63 -10.53 3.99
N ARG A 350 8.85 -10.39 4.53
CA ARG A 350 9.32 -11.18 5.70
C ARG A 350 8.51 -10.92 6.99
N GLU A 351 7.76 -9.84 7.03
CA GLU A 351 6.88 -9.53 8.15
C GLU A 351 5.58 -10.33 8.08
N ILE A 352 5.21 -10.80 6.88
CA ILE A 352 4.01 -11.62 6.66
C ILE A 352 4.37 -13.11 6.56
N VAL A 353 5.40 -13.44 5.78
CA VAL A 353 5.83 -14.83 5.60
C VAL A 353 6.88 -15.15 6.66
N VAL A 354 6.40 -15.62 7.80
CA VAL A 354 7.23 -16.01 8.95
C VAL A 354 7.42 -17.53 8.96
N GLU A 355 8.32 -18.01 9.81
CA GLU A 355 8.60 -19.45 9.96
C GLU A 355 7.32 -20.24 10.19
N GLY A 356 7.18 -21.33 9.47
CA GLY A 356 6.01 -22.21 9.54
C GLY A 356 4.76 -21.72 8.81
N THR A 357 4.78 -20.56 8.16
CA THR A 357 3.64 -20.06 7.35
C THR A 357 3.89 -20.12 5.84
N GLY A 358 5.14 -20.35 5.45
CA GLY A 358 5.59 -20.33 4.08
C GLY A 358 7.10 -20.36 3.96
N SER A 359 7.62 -20.04 2.79
CA SER A 359 9.05 -19.98 2.49
C SER A 359 9.43 -18.68 1.80
N LEU A 360 10.60 -18.16 2.13
CA LEU A 360 11.17 -16.96 1.49
C LEU A 360 12.29 -17.34 0.53
N LEU A 361 12.31 -16.69 -0.63
CA LEU A 361 13.37 -16.75 -1.63
C LEU A 361 14.17 -15.45 -1.63
N PRO A 362 15.50 -15.48 -1.82
CA PRO A 362 16.27 -14.25 -2.03
C PRO A 362 15.78 -13.52 -3.29
N VAL A 363 15.97 -12.18 -3.33
CA VAL A 363 15.50 -11.36 -4.48
C VAL A 363 16.06 -11.87 -5.82
N ASN A 364 17.29 -12.36 -5.82
CA ASN A 364 18.01 -12.86 -7.00
C ASN A 364 17.97 -14.40 -7.12
N PHE A 365 16.88 -15.03 -6.66
CA PHE A 365 16.70 -16.47 -6.78
C PHE A 365 16.72 -16.93 -8.26
N LEU A 366 17.15 -18.17 -8.48
CA LEU A 366 17.04 -18.82 -9.79
C LEU A 366 15.72 -19.59 -9.90
N PRO A 367 15.12 -19.76 -11.10
CA PRO A 367 13.91 -20.56 -11.28
C PRO A 367 13.99 -21.96 -10.65
N ALA A 368 15.16 -22.58 -10.67
CA ALA A 368 15.41 -23.89 -10.04
C ALA A 368 15.26 -23.87 -8.51
N ASP A 369 15.51 -22.75 -7.85
CA ASP A 369 15.31 -22.63 -6.39
C ASP A 369 13.82 -22.59 -6.06
N LEU A 370 13.03 -21.87 -6.86
CA LEU A 370 11.58 -21.86 -6.73
C LEU A 370 10.98 -23.24 -7.06
N ALA A 371 11.48 -23.90 -8.10
CA ALA A 371 11.04 -25.26 -8.45
C ALA A 371 11.23 -26.26 -7.31
N LYS A 372 12.38 -26.25 -6.64
CA LYS A 372 12.65 -27.09 -5.46
C LYS A 372 11.67 -26.82 -4.31
N LEU A 373 11.32 -25.56 -4.06
CA LEU A 373 10.32 -25.23 -3.03
C LEU A 373 8.93 -25.71 -3.45
N ILE A 374 8.54 -25.58 -4.71
CA ILE A 374 7.27 -26.13 -5.21
C ILE A 374 7.24 -27.64 -4.98
N GLU A 375 8.29 -28.37 -5.36
CA GLU A 375 8.44 -29.82 -5.13
C GLU A 375 8.34 -30.17 -3.65
N TYR A 376 8.97 -29.40 -2.78
CA TYR A 376 8.86 -29.58 -1.32
C TYR A 376 7.42 -29.50 -0.83
N TYR A 377 6.66 -28.46 -1.24
CA TYR A 377 5.25 -28.33 -0.82
C TYR A 377 4.35 -29.43 -1.39
N ILE A 378 4.61 -29.91 -2.60
CA ILE A 378 3.90 -31.04 -3.21
C ILE A 378 4.16 -32.35 -2.43
N GLY A 379 5.38 -32.52 -1.91
CA GLY A 379 5.82 -33.70 -1.18
C GLY A 379 5.45 -33.73 0.31
N LEU A 380 4.89 -32.64 0.85
CA LEU A 380 4.53 -32.59 2.26
C LEU A 380 3.47 -33.65 2.60
N ASN A 381 3.64 -34.31 3.75
CA ASN A 381 2.60 -35.12 4.32
C ASN A 381 1.44 -34.25 4.84
N GLU A 382 0.30 -34.86 5.07
CA GLU A 382 -0.93 -34.15 5.45
C GLU A 382 -0.79 -33.43 6.80
N GLU A 383 -0.08 -33.97 7.74
CA GLU A 383 0.13 -33.38 9.07
C GLU A 383 0.92 -32.09 8.98
N ASN A 384 2.09 -32.15 8.33
CA ASN A 384 2.93 -30.98 8.13
C ASN A 384 2.22 -29.88 7.31
N TYR A 385 1.47 -30.28 6.29
CA TYR A 385 0.70 -29.35 5.48
C TYR A 385 -0.40 -28.68 6.30
N LYS A 386 -1.16 -29.43 7.13
CA LYS A 386 -2.16 -28.89 8.06
C LYS A 386 -1.54 -27.93 9.08
N ALA A 387 -0.36 -28.26 9.59
CA ALA A 387 0.36 -27.39 10.53
C ALA A 387 0.68 -26.02 9.90
N ILE A 388 1.23 -26.00 8.67
CA ILE A 388 1.53 -24.76 7.94
C ILE A 388 0.26 -23.94 7.69
N LYS A 389 -0.83 -24.59 7.28
CA LYS A 389 -2.13 -23.93 7.09
C LYS A 389 -2.65 -23.28 8.37
N GLY A 390 -2.58 -23.99 9.48
CA GLY A 390 -2.98 -23.48 10.79
C GLY A 390 -2.12 -22.30 11.24
N ASN A 391 -0.80 -22.37 11.00
CA ASN A 391 0.11 -21.26 11.29
C ASN A 391 -0.19 -20.01 10.43
N ALA A 392 -0.48 -20.20 9.15
CA ALA A 392 -0.83 -19.09 8.24
C ALA A 392 -2.08 -18.35 8.72
N ILE A 393 -3.14 -19.09 9.12
CA ILE A 393 -4.36 -18.48 9.67
C ILE A 393 -4.06 -17.75 10.97
N ARG A 394 -3.36 -18.37 11.93
CA ARG A 394 -3.02 -17.73 13.21
C ARG A 394 -2.18 -16.46 13.02
N ASN A 395 -1.23 -16.49 12.09
CA ASN A 395 -0.43 -15.33 11.77
C ASN A 395 -1.27 -14.17 11.21
N TRP A 396 -2.19 -14.49 10.28
CA TRP A 396 -3.13 -13.49 9.75
C TRP A 396 -4.04 -12.93 10.86
N GLU A 397 -4.64 -13.79 11.68
CA GLU A 397 -5.53 -13.35 12.77
C GLU A 397 -4.83 -12.42 13.75
N SER A 398 -3.59 -12.76 14.13
CA SER A 398 -2.84 -12.00 15.13
C SER A 398 -2.26 -10.68 14.61
N ASN A 399 -1.87 -10.62 13.33
CA ASN A 399 -1.06 -9.51 12.81
C ASN A 399 -1.71 -8.76 11.65
N PHE A 400 -2.62 -9.40 10.87
CA PHE A 400 -3.12 -8.84 9.62
C PHE A 400 -4.65 -8.86 9.50
N ASN A 401 -5.35 -9.07 10.60
CA ASN A 401 -6.80 -8.94 10.66
C ASN A 401 -7.20 -7.45 10.64
N ALA A 402 -7.99 -7.05 9.64
CA ALA A 402 -8.38 -5.66 9.44
C ALA A 402 -9.09 -5.04 10.64
N ALA A 403 -10.02 -5.78 11.27
CA ALA A 403 -10.79 -5.27 12.40
C ALA A 403 -9.89 -4.97 13.61
N SER A 404 -8.90 -5.81 13.87
CA SER A 404 -7.93 -5.62 14.97
C SER A 404 -6.96 -4.50 14.65
N ASN A 405 -6.39 -4.48 13.45
CA ASN A 405 -5.36 -3.52 13.05
C ASN A 405 -5.91 -2.08 13.00
N TYR A 406 -7.13 -1.90 12.47
CA TYR A 406 -7.71 -0.55 12.41
C TYR A 406 -8.28 -0.08 13.75
N ARG A 407 -8.65 -0.99 14.66
CA ARG A 407 -8.94 -0.65 16.05
C ARG A 407 -7.68 -0.18 16.78
N ASP A 408 -6.56 -0.89 16.63
CA ASP A 408 -5.26 -0.49 17.18
C ASP A 408 -4.79 0.86 16.61
N PHE A 409 -4.98 1.08 15.30
CA PHE A 409 -4.73 2.39 14.67
C PHE A 409 -5.52 3.51 15.35
N LEU A 410 -6.82 3.31 15.63
CA LEU A 410 -7.65 4.30 16.32
C LEU A 410 -7.20 4.56 17.77
N ILE A 411 -6.77 3.53 18.49
CA ILE A 411 -6.23 3.67 19.85
C ILE A 411 -4.96 4.54 19.81
N LYS A 412 -4.04 4.25 18.88
CA LYS A 412 -2.82 5.06 18.69
C LYS A 412 -3.14 6.50 18.28
N LEU A 413 -4.11 6.70 17.39
CA LEU A 413 -4.56 8.02 16.97
C LEU A 413 -5.14 8.83 18.15
N ASN A 414 -5.97 8.20 18.97
CA ASN A 414 -6.54 8.83 20.16
C ASN A 414 -5.47 9.25 21.17
N SER A 415 -4.45 8.41 21.41
CA SER A 415 -3.35 8.74 22.31
C SER A 415 -2.53 9.96 21.85
N ILE A 416 -2.33 10.09 20.53
CA ILE A 416 -1.65 11.26 19.94
C ILE A 416 -2.49 12.52 20.13
N PHE A 417 -3.81 12.42 19.96
CA PHE A 417 -4.71 13.56 20.14
C PHE A 417 -4.76 14.05 21.57
N THR A 418 -4.81 13.15 22.55
CA THR A 418 -4.81 13.51 23.98
C THR A 418 -3.47 14.07 24.44
N ALA A 419 -2.35 13.52 23.99
CA ALA A 419 -1.02 14.05 24.31
C ALA A 419 -0.80 15.47 23.75
N GLY A 420 -1.27 15.75 22.53
CA GLY A 420 -1.17 17.09 21.91
C GLY A 420 -2.02 18.17 22.60
N SER A 421 -3.06 17.78 23.36
CA SER A 421 -3.90 18.71 24.13
C SER A 421 -3.31 19.08 25.49
N THR A 422 -2.40 18.27 26.05
CA THR A 422 -1.77 18.52 27.37
C THR A 422 -0.51 19.37 27.28
N ASP A 423 0.24 19.32 26.15
CA ASP A 423 1.45 20.16 25.98
C ASP A 423 1.15 21.65 25.74
N SER A 424 -0.09 22.03 25.42
CA SER A 424 -0.49 23.44 25.28
C SER A 424 -0.78 24.14 26.61
N SER A 425 -0.75 23.45 27.75
CA SER A 425 -0.99 24.00 29.07
C SER A 425 0.28 24.17 29.93
N SER A 426 1.47 23.83 29.44
CA SER A 426 2.73 23.90 30.17
C SER A 426 3.76 24.89 29.61
N LEU A 427 3.33 25.81 28.73
CA LEU A 427 4.12 26.95 28.25
C LEU A 427 3.31 28.24 28.43
N ILE A 428 3.13 28.66 29.70
CA ILE A 428 2.87 30.05 30.10
C ILE A 428 3.91 30.40 31.17
#